data_2f3c8254db3241accd5f7b8316b91c24
#
_entry.id   2f3c8254db3241accd5f7b8316b91c24
#
_cell.length_a   1.000
_cell.length_b   1.000
_cell.length_c   1.000
_cell.angle_alpha   90.00
_cell.angle_beta   90.00
_cell.angle_gamma   90.00
#
_symmetry.space_group_name_H-M   'P 1'
#
loop_
_entity.id
_entity.type
_entity.pdbx_description
1 polymer ?
#
loop_
_entity_poly.entity_id
_entity_poly.type
_entity_poly.pdbx_seq_one_letter_code
_entity_poly.pdbx_strand_id
1 'polypeptide(L)'
;MTNGAEELDDILDPIGEVPIDGPPLSELLPKGYLSVSQATLFIKCAHQWYLKYVERGAIRVKRRMIEGSNVHAAVEKILTDKKETGKVPALDVALDAFSTAFEQSKATIDDWEGVNQGEAKDTGVKLTRLYFYEGATKATPLQVEEDCRVHLT
;
A
#
# COMPACT_ATOMS: atom_id res chain seq x y z
N MET A 1 -20.67 -46.84 19.51
CA MET A 1 -19.97 -46.03 18.50
C MET A 1 -20.85 -44.79 18.28
N THR A 2 -20.70 -43.79 19.11
CA THR A 2 -21.51 -42.57 19.07
C THR A 2 -20.68 -41.51 18.32
N ASN A 3 -21.34 -40.93 17.32
CA ASN A 3 -20.79 -39.97 16.38
C ASN A 3 -20.33 -38.69 17.07
N GLY A 4 -19.05 -38.38 16.95
CA GLY A 4 -18.43 -37.11 17.42
C GLY A 4 -18.65 -35.95 16.46
N ALA A 5 -19.85 -35.78 15.92
CA ALA A 5 -20.18 -34.66 15.00
C ALA A 5 -21.16 -33.64 15.60
N GLU A 6 -21.67 -33.86 16.81
CA GLU A 6 -22.67 -32.97 17.44
C GLU A 6 -22.11 -31.99 18.48
N GLU A 7 -20.80 -32.01 18.74
CA GLU A 7 -20.21 -31.24 19.84
C GLU A 7 -19.50 -29.93 19.40
N LEU A 8 -19.55 -29.58 18.10
CA LEU A 8 -18.90 -28.38 17.58
C LEU A 8 -19.84 -27.19 17.33
N ASP A 9 -21.16 -27.42 17.29
CA ASP A 9 -22.16 -26.36 17.04
C ASP A 9 -22.52 -25.55 18.31
N ASP A 10 -22.22 -26.07 19.51
CA ASP A 10 -22.50 -25.36 20.78
C ASP A 10 -21.41 -24.38 21.22
N ILE A 11 -20.28 -24.27 20.49
CA ILE A 11 -19.17 -23.37 20.86
C ILE A 11 -19.23 -22.04 20.10
N LEU A 12 -20.06 -21.93 19.10
CA LEU A 12 -20.35 -20.67 18.42
C LEU A 12 -21.65 -20.07 19.00
N ASP A 13 -21.60 -19.63 20.24
CA ASP A 13 -22.56 -18.62 20.64
C ASP A 13 -22.54 -17.50 19.60
N PRO A 14 -23.68 -17.17 18.97
CA PRO A 14 -23.72 -16.02 18.08
C PRO A 14 -23.19 -14.86 18.92
N ILE A 15 -22.09 -14.26 18.49
CA ILE A 15 -21.55 -13.04 19.10
C ILE A 15 -22.74 -12.10 19.12
N GLY A 16 -23.40 -12.01 20.28
CA GLY A 16 -24.56 -11.15 20.45
C GLY A 16 -24.15 -9.76 19.97
N GLU A 17 -25.04 -9.08 19.26
CA GLU A 17 -24.80 -7.72 18.81
C GLU A 17 -24.31 -6.90 20.01
N VAL A 18 -23.01 -6.71 20.13
CA VAL A 18 -22.42 -5.81 21.12
C VAL A 18 -22.87 -4.43 20.68
N PRO A 19 -23.73 -3.74 21.43
CA PRO A 19 -24.12 -2.39 21.09
C PRO A 19 -22.83 -1.56 21.01
N ILE A 20 -22.45 -1.12 19.84
CA ILE A 20 -21.33 -0.21 19.68
C ILE A 20 -21.84 1.17 20.02
N ASP A 21 -21.83 1.51 21.31
CA ASP A 21 -22.09 2.86 21.80
C ASP A 21 -20.90 3.76 21.41
N GLY A 22 -20.91 4.21 20.17
CA GLY A 22 -19.87 5.10 19.66
C GLY A 22 -20.23 5.67 18.30
N PRO A 23 -19.52 6.71 17.83
CA PRO A 23 -19.72 7.24 16.51
C PRO A 23 -19.45 6.15 15.46
N PRO A 24 -20.19 6.16 14.33
CA PRO A 24 -19.99 5.18 13.29
C PRO A 24 -18.53 5.21 12.76
N LEU A 25 -18.01 4.05 12.39
CA LEU A 25 -16.63 3.90 11.90
C LEU A 25 -16.27 4.91 10.79
N SER A 26 -17.25 5.30 9.98
CA SER A 26 -17.08 6.31 8.92
C SER A 26 -16.69 7.68 9.47
N GLU A 27 -17.11 8.04 10.68
CA GLU A 27 -16.75 9.31 11.32
C GLU A 27 -15.36 9.25 11.98
N LEU A 28 -14.96 8.06 12.44
CA LEU A 28 -13.65 7.85 13.05
C LEU A 28 -12.54 7.72 12.01
N LEU A 29 -12.88 7.33 10.77
CA LEU A 29 -11.90 7.11 9.71
C LEU A 29 -11.57 8.41 8.99
N PRO A 30 -10.28 8.79 8.85
CA PRO A 30 -9.85 10.04 8.21
C PRO A 30 -10.36 10.23 6.79
N LYS A 31 -10.67 9.15 6.08
CA LYS A 31 -11.15 9.13 4.70
C LYS A 31 -12.55 8.53 4.55
N GLY A 32 -13.25 8.25 5.66
CA GLY A 32 -14.56 7.60 5.64
C GLY A 32 -14.56 6.14 5.17
N TYR A 33 -13.40 5.55 4.94
CA TYR A 33 -13.25 4.13 4.56
C TYR A 33 -12.02 3.50 5.19
N LEU A 34 -12.04 2.17 5.32
CA LEU A 34 -10.94 1.37 5.85
C LEU A 34 -10.11 0.83 4.69
N SER A 35 -8.85 1.26 4.58
CA SER A 35 -7.93 0.68 3.60
C SER A 35 -7.40 -0.68 4.08
N VAL A 36 -6.91 -1.51 3.15
CA VAL A 36 -6.31 -2.82 3.47
C VAL A 36 -5.16 -2.67 4.49
N SER A 37 -4.32 -1.65 4.35
CA SER A 37 -3.23 -1.39 5.29
C SER A 37 -3.72 -0.99 6.68
N GLN A 38 -4.83 -0.26 6.77
CA GLN A 38 -5.48 0.08 8.04
C GLN A 38 -6.07 -1.16 8.68
N ALA A 39 -6.81 -1.99 7.94
CA ALA A 39 -7.37 -3.23 8.44
C ALA A 39 -6.28 -4.18 8.95
N THR A 40 -5.21 -4.37 8.17
CA THR A 40 -4.08 -5.21 8.56
C THR A 40 -3.40 -4.71 9.84
N LEU A 41 -3.22 -3.39 9.97
CA LEU A 41 -2.64 -2.83 11.18
C LEU A 41 -3.56 -2.97 12.38
N PHE A 42 -4.87 -2.77 12.20
CA PHE A 42 -5.87 -2.94 13.25
C PHE A 42 -5.90 -4.37 13.80
N ILE A 43 -5.92 -5.36 12.90
CA ILE A 43 -5.87 -6.78 13.28
C ILE A 43 -4.57 -7.10 14.04
N LYS A 44 -3.44 -6.53 13.60
CA LYS A 44 -2.15 -6.74 14.26
C LYS A 44 -2.05 -6.06 15.62
N CYS A 45 -2.52 -4.83 15.75
CA CYS A 45 -2.52 -4.05 16.97
C CYS A 45 -3.49 -2.86 16.86
N ALA A 46 -4.68 -3.01 17.43
CA ALA A 46 -5.71 -1.96 17.43
C ALA A 46 -5.21 -0.65 18.07
N HIS A 47 -4.39 -0.73 19.13
CA HIS A 47 -3.82 0.45 19.78
C HIS A 47 -2.86 1.22 18.85
N GLN A 48 -1.98 0.51 18.13
CA GLN A 48 -1.09 1.13 17.14
C GLN A 48 -1.87 1.77 15.98
N TRP A 49 -2.96 1.12 15.56
CA TRP A 49 -3.86 1.67 14.56
C TRP A 49 -4.50 2.97 15.07
N TYR A 50 -5.02 2.97 16.30
CA TYR A 50 -5.64 4.14 16.93
C TYR A 50 -4.67 5.33 16.99
N LEU A 51 -3.46 5.12 17.52
CA LEU A 51 -2.43 6.15 17.60
C LEU A 51 -2.08 6.74 16.22
N LYS A 52 -2.02 5.88 15.20
CA LYS A 52 -1.62 6.28 13.85
C LYS A 52 -2.73 7.02 13.09
N TYR A 53 -3.95 6.54 13.18
CA TYR A 53 -5.03 7.01 12.30
C TYR A 53 -6.07 7.89 12.98
N VAL A 54 -6.28 7.72 14.27
CA VAL A 54 -7.25 8.52 15.07
C VAL A 54 -6.55 9.68 15.75
N GLU A 55 -5.54 9.42 16.57
CA GLU A 55 -4.77 10.48 17.24
C GLU A 55 -3.82 11.24 16.29
N ARG A 56 -3.62 10.72 15.08
CA ARG A 56 -2.74 11.32 14.06
C ARG A 56 -1.37 11.71 14.60
N GLY A 57 -0.77 10.81 15.37
CA GLY A 57 0.60 10.98 15.85
C GLY A 57 1.54 11.29 14.68
N ALA A 58 2.49 12.21 14.87
CA ALA A 58 3.46 12.58 13.85
C ALA A 58 4.21 11.33 13.38
N ILE A 59 3.94 10.90 12.15
CA ILE A 59 4.65 9.78 11.54
C ILE A 59 5.86 10.37 10.85
N ARG A 60 7.05 10.01 11.32
CA ARG A 60 8.27 10.34 10.60
C ARG A 60 8.28 9.62 9.25
N VAL A 61 8.40 10.38 8.20
CA VAL A 61 8.49 9.85 6.83
C VAL A 61 9.91 9.33 6.62
N LYS A 62 10.03 8.01 6.54
CA LYS A 62 11.32 7.35 6.31
C LYS A 62 11.63 7.27 4.82
N ARG A 63 12.93 7.37 4.49
CA ARG A 63 13.45 7.24 3.12
C ARG A 63 12.85 6.04 2.37
N ARG A 64 12.85 4.86 2.98
CA ARG A 64 12.35 3.62 2.34
C ARG A 64 10.89 3.68 1.91
N MET A 65 10.05 4.43 2.64
CA MET A 65 8.65 4.60 2.28
C MET A 65 8.53 5.39 0.97
N ILE A 66 9.29 6.48 0.86
CA ILE A 66 9.29 7.36 -0.31
C ILE A 66 9.98 6.68 -1.50
N GLU A 67 11.09 5.97 -1.26
CA GLU A 67 11.79 5.21 -2.29
C GLU A 67 10.87 4.17 -2.95
N GLY A 68 10.11 3.41 -2.14
CA GLY A 68 9.11 2.48 -2.65
C GLY A 68 8.04 3.17 -3.50
N SER A 69 7.48 4.30 -3.04
CA SER A 69 6.49 5.08 -3.79
C SER A 69 7.03 5.61 -5.12
N ASN A 70 8.29 6.05 -5.14
CA ASN A 70 8.91 6.58 -6.37
C ASN A 70 9.18 5.47 -7.40
N VAL A 71 9.62 4.28 -6.95
CA VAL A 71 9.76 3.11 -7.83
C VAL A 71 8.38 2.69 -8.35
N HIS A 72 7.35 2.75 -7.49
CA HIS A 72 5.97 2.43 -7.88
C HIS A 72 5.45 3.38 -8.98
N ALA A 73 5.73 4.68 -8.89
CA ALA A 73 5.38 5.64 -9.94
C ALA A 73 6.03 5.31 -11.30
N ALA A 74 7.27 4.82 -11.30
CA ALA A 74 7.91 4.35 -12.53
C ALA A 74 7.27 3.06 -13.07
N VAL A 75 6.91 2.13 -12.20
CA VAL A 75 6.21 0.88 -12.56
C VAL A 75 4.83 1.19 -13.15
N GLU A 76 4.09 2.09 -12.51
CA GLU A 76 2.79 2.58 -13.00
C GLU A 76 2.90 3.16 -14.41
N LYS A 77 3.91 4.02 -14.65
CA LYS A 77 4.16 4.59 -15.98
C LYS A 77 4.44 3.50 -17.03
N ILE A 78 5.30 2.52 -16.70
CA ILE A 78 5.61 1.40 -17.60
C ILE A 78 4.34 0.62 -17.95
N LEU A 79 3.53 0.28 -16.94
CA LEU A 79 2.34 -0.55 -17.13
C LEU A 79 1.23 0.20 -17.87
N THR A 80 1.07 1.50 -17.60
CA THR A 80 0.11 2.36 -18.30
C THR A 80 0.47 2.47 -19.78
N ASP A 81 1.71 2.78 -20.10
CA ASP A 81 2.16 2.87 -21.50
C ASP A 81 2.02 1.53 -22.22
N LYS A 82 2.35 0.43 -21.53
CA LYS A 82 2.17 -0.91 -22.06
C LYS A 82 0.71 -1.27 -22.30
N LYS A 83 -0.20 -0.88 -21.41
CA LYS A 83 -1.65 -1.07 -21.58
C LYS A 83 -2.16 -0.31 -22.79
N GLU A 84 -1.73 0.93 -22.99
CA GLU A 84 -2.19 1.80 -24.06
C GLU A 84 -1.61 1.44 -25.44
N THR A 85 -0.33 1.09 -25.48
CA THR A 85 0.40 0.89 -26.75
C THR A 85 0.62 -0.59 -27.12
N GLY A 86 0.39 -1.51 -26.18
CA GLY A 86 0.73 -2.93 -26.31
C GLY A 86 2.23 -3.23 -26.21
N LYS A 87 3.07 -2.22 -25.96
CA LYS A 87 4.54 -2.36 -25.94
C LYS A 87 5.12 -1.77 -24.65
N VAL A 88 6.18 -2.39 -24.14
CA VAL A 88 6.97 -1.81 -23.06
C VAL A 88 7.62 -0.52 -23.56
N PRO A 89 7.47 0.62 -22.84
CA PRO A 89 8.13 1.87 -23.24
C PRO A 89 9.66 1.75 -23.19
N ALA A 90 10.37 2.76 -23.65
CA ALA A 90 11.82 2.82 -23.52
C ALA A 90 12.23 2.96 -22.03
N LEU A 91 13.41 2.46 -21.68
CA LEU A 91 13.89 2.49 -20.28
C LEU A 91 14.05 3.90 -19.72
N ASP A 92 14.43 4.85 -20.54
CA ASP A 92 14.59 6.26 -20.16
C ASP A 92 13.26 6.87 -19.66
N VAL A 93 12.13 6.54 -20.28
CA VAL A 93 10.80 6.97 -19.84
C VAL A 93 10.52 6.52 -18.40
N ALA A 94 10.87 5.27 -18.07
CA ALA A 94 10.71 4.75 -16.72
C ALA A 94 11.64 5.44 -15.70
N LEU A 95 12.90 5.68 -16.10
CA LEU A 95 13.88 6.35 -15.25
C LEU A 95 13.55 7.83 -15.04
N ASP A 96 12.98 8.49 -16.04
CA ASP A 96 12.50 9.88 -15.91
C ASP A 96 11.29 9.97 -14.98
N ALA A 97 10.36 9.02 -15.07
CA ALA A 97 9.22 8.95 -14.14
C ALA A 97 9.70 8.76 -12.69
N PHE A 98 10.63 7.83 -12.44
CA PHE A 98 11.26 7.65 -11.13
C PHE A 98 11.95 8.94 -10.66
N SER A 99 12.78 9.55 -11.51
CA SER A 99 13.57 10.74 -11.15
C SER A 99 12.65 11.92 -10.82
N THR A 100 11.59 12.11 -11.59
CA THR A 100 10.59 13.15 -11.32
C THR A 100 9.90 12.94 -9.97
N ALA A 101 9.43 11.73 -9.69
CA ALA A 101 8.81 11.38 -8.41
C ALA A 101 9.79 11.59 -7.23
N PHE A 102 11.05 11.20 -7.40
CA PHE A 102 12.08 11.37 -6.39
C PHE A 102 12.36 12.85 -6.07
N GLU A 103 12.53 13.70 -7.09
CA GLU A 103 12.78 15.12 -6.89
C GLU A 103 11.61 15.82 -6.20
N GLN A 104 10.36 15.42 -6.50
CA GLN A 104 9.16 15.96 -5.88
C GLN A 104 9.00 15.55 -4.42
N SER A 105 9.41 14.34 -4.07
CA SER A 105 9.15 13.74 -2.76
C SER A 105 10.32 13.82 -1.78
N LYS A 106 11.55 14.01 -2.22
CA LYS A 106 12.75 14.01 -1.36
C LYS A 106 12.70 15.01 -0.19
N ALA A 107 12.02 16.14 -0.38
CA ALA A 107 11.86 17.17 0.65
C ALA A 107 10.93 16.74 1.80
N THR A 108 10.11 15.71 1.60
CA THR A 108 9.20 15.17 2.61
C THR A 108 9.82 14.12 3.51
N ILE A 109 11.08 13.73 3.27
CA ILE A 109 11.77 12.70 4.02
C ILE A 109 12.35 13.32 5.32
N ASP A 110 11.81 12.89 6.46
CA ASP A 110 12.28 13.31 7.78
C ASP A 110 13.51 12.52 8.25
N ASP A 111 13.62 11.26 7.79
CA ASP A 111 14.67 10.34 8.22
C ASP A 111 15.27 9.61 7.02
N TRP A 112 16.50 9.97 6.69
CA TRP A 112 17.28 9.37 5.60
C TRP A 112 17.94 8.04 5.97
N GLU A 113 17.75 7.57 7.21
CA GLU A 113 18.28 6.28 7.70
C GLU A 113 19.80 6.11 7.47
N GLY A 114 20.56 7.19 7.58
CA GLY A 114 22.02 7.20 7.41
C GLY A 114 22.51 7.13 5.96
N VAL A 115 21.61 7.21 4.97
CA VAL A 115 21.93 7.13 3.53
C VAL A 115 21.84 8.55 2.94
N ASN A 116 22.78 8.93 2.09
CA ASN A 116 22.69 10.22 1.39
C ASN A 116 21.71 10.17 0.21
N GLN A 117 21.29 11.35 -0.27
CA GLN A 117 20.30 11.47 -1.36
C GLN A 117 20.75 10.80 -2.66
N GLY A 118 22.05 10.87 -2.99
CA GLY A 118 22.60 10.25 -4.19
C GLY A 118 22.50 8.73 -4.15
N GLU A 119 22.94 8.13 -3.04
CA GLU A 119 22.84 6.67 -2.84
C GLU A 119 21.39 6.17 -2.84
N ALA A 120 20.47 6.94 -2.26
CA ALA A 120 19.05 6.62 -2.29
C ALA A 120 18.50 6.67 -3.72
N LYS A 121 18.86 7.70 -4.49
CA LYS A 121 18.47 7.81 -5.91
C LYS A 121 19.04 6.66 -6.73
N ASP A 122 20.31 6.30 -6.54
CA ASP A 122 20.96 5.18 -7.24
C ASP A 122 20.29 3.85 -6.93
N THR A 123 19.86 3.65 -5.68
CA THR A 123 19.11 2.44 -5.27
C THR A 123 17.77 2.37 -6.00
N GLY A 124 17.01 3.45 -6.04
CA GLY A 124 15.74 3.50 -6.76
C GLY A 124 15.89 3.29 -8.27
N VAL A 125 16.93 3.87 -8.87
CA VAL A 125 17.28 3.62 -10.29
C VAL A 125 17.56 2.13 -10.54
N LYS A 126 18.33 1.47 -9.66
CA LYS A 126 18.59 0.02 -9.75
C LYS A 126 17.32 -0.81 -9.66
N LEU A 127 16.42 -0.48 -8.73
CA LEU A 127 15.15 -1.17 -8.56
C LEU A 127 14.22 -0.98 -9.76
N THR A 128 14.15 0.24 -10.31
CA THR A 128 13.38 0.54 -11.53
C THR A 128 13.91 -0.26 -12.73
N ARG A 129 15.23 -0.33 -12.91
CA ARG A 129 15.86 -1.15 -13.96
C ARG A 129 15.57 -2.63 -13.77
N LEU A 130 15.68 -3.14 -12.54
CA LEU A 130 15.39 -4.54 -12.24
C LEU A 130 13.95 -4.89 -12.63
N TYR A 131 12.99 -4.08 -12.23
CA TYR A 131 11.59 -4.29 -12.63
C TYR A 131 11.41 -4.21 -14.14
N PHE A 132 12.03 -3.24 -14.80
CA PHE A 132 11.95 -3.06 -16.24
C PHE A 132 12.37 -4.33 -17.00
N TYR A 133 13.48 -4.93 -16.64
CA TYR A 133 14.00 -6.13 -17.31
C TYR A 133 13.32 -7.42 -16.90
N GLU A 134 12.95 -7.55 -15.60
CA GLU A 134 12.44 -8.81 -15.06
C GLU A 134 10.91 -8.88 -14.98
N GLY A 135 10.25 -7.74 -14.82
CA GLY A 135 8.81 -7.64 -14.57
C GLY A 135 8.01 -7.14 -15.76
N ALA A 136 8.46 -6.04 -16.38
CA ALA A 136 7.68 -5.33 -17.38
C ALA A 136 7.31 -6.17 -18.61
N THR A 137 8.20 -7.06 -19.04
CA THR A 137 7.95 -7.97 -20.18
C THR A 137 6.93 -9.04 -19.85
N LYS A 138 6.89 -9.52 -18.60
CA LYS A 138 6.03 -10.62 -18.14
C LYS A 138 4.62 -10.12 -17.77
N ALA A 139 4.49 -8.88 -17.35
CA ALA A 139 3.22 -8.31 -16.94
C ALA A 139 2.30 -8.05 -18.13
N THR A 140 1.04 -8.46 -18.04
CA THR A 140 -0.02 -8.11 -19.00
C THR A 140 -1.06 -7.30 -18.23
N PRO A 141 -0.95 -5.95 -18.19
CA PRO A 141 -1.84 -5.14 -17.39
C PRO A 141 -3.23 -5.07 -18.04
N LEU A 142 -4.25 -5.46 -17.26
CA LEU A 142 -5.65 -5.22 -17.61
C LEU A 142 -6.09 -3.86 -17.10
N GLN A 143 -5.66 -3.52 -15.88
CA GLN A 143 -5.92 -2.26 -15.18
C GLN A 143 -4.64 -1.86 -14.44
N VAL A 144 -4.43 -0.55 -14.25
CA VAL A 144 -3.26 0.00 -13.55
C VAL A 144 -3.76 1.03 -12.56
N GLU A 145 -3.42 0.86 -11.27
CA GLU A 145 -3.73 1.78 -10.16
C GLU A 145 -5.20 2.22 -10.09
N GLU A 146 -6.14 1.27 -10.18
CA GLU A 146 -7.56 1.58 -10.03
C GLU A 146 -8.02 1.46 -8.57
N ASP A 147 -8.85 2.42 -8.14
CA ASP A 147 -9.50 2.40 -6.84
C ASP A 147 -10.54 1.28 -6.77
N CYS A 148 -10.24 0.22 -6.03
CA CYS A 148 -11.19 -0.85 -5.73
C CYS A 148 -11.88 -0.57 -4.39
N ARG A 149 -13.20 -0.33 -4.42
CA ARG A 149 -14.01 -0.14 -3.22
C ARG A 149 -15.00 -1.28 -3.08
N VAL A 150 -15.00 -1.92 -1.92
CA VAL A 150 -15.96 -2.96 -1.56
C VAL A 150 -16.82 -2.45 -0.42
N HIS A 151 -18.14 -2.50 -0.58
CA HIS A 151 -19.07 -2.27 0.50
C HIS A 151 -19.20 -3.56 1.32
N LEU A 152 -18.83 -3.51 2.57
CA LEU A 152 -19.07 -4.59 3.51
C LEU A 152 -20.48 -4.40 4.08
N THR A 153 -21.36 -5.33 3.78
CA THR A 153 -22.74 -5.41 4.32
C THR A 153 -22.76 -6.34 5.50
#